data_1ba4cfa2d782a319018f6e0ff6f3033e
#
_entry.id   1ba4cfa2d782a319018f6e0ff6f3033e
#
_cell.length_a   1.000
_cell.length_b   1.000
_cell.length_c   1.000
_cell.angle_alpha   90.00
_cell.angle_beta   90.00
_cell.angle_gamma   90.00
#
_symmetry.space_group_name_H-M   'P 1'
#
loop_
_entity.id
_entity.type
_entity.pdbx_description
1 polymer ?
#
loop_
_entity_poly.entity_id
_entity_poly.type
_entity_poly.pdbx_seq_one_letter_code
_entity_poly.pdbx_strand_id
1 'polypeptide(L)'
;MARDRQPVLKKCRTLGLDPSILGVNKKSKRGLRPNANRKLTDYGIQLREKQKARFVYGVMEKQFYKLYEEATRKDGVTGELLLQFLERRFDNVIYRLGLSNTRRQARQIVSHGHLEINGRRVNIASYRVKQGDVITVREKSKDLAIIKEAINQKSVPGWLSFDENALSAK
;
A
#
# COMPACT_ATOMS: atom_id res chain seq x y z
N MET A 1 6.57 0.98 -14.95
CA MET A 1 6.63 1.71 -13.67
C MET A 1 7.71 1.10 -12.78
N ALA A 2 8.62 1.93 -12.23
CA ALA A 2 9.68 1.45 -11.33
C ALA A 2 9.06 0.97 -10.00
N ARG A 3 9.48 -0.22 -9.53
CA ARG A 3 9.00 -0.83 -8.28
C ARG A 3 10.15 -1.43 -7.48
N ASP A 4 9.99 -1.48 -6.16
CA ASP A 4 10.94 -2.16 -5.29
C ASP A 4 10.82 -3.69 -5.48
N ARG A 5 11.89 -4.35 -5.94
CA ARG A 5 11.97 -5.79 -6.16
C ARG A 5 12.75 -6.51 -5.05
N GLN A 6 13.13 -5.80 -3.98
CA GLN A 6 13.91 -6.41 -2.90
C GLN A 6 13.14 -7.56 -2.24
N PRO A 7 13.85 -8.59 -1.74
CA PRO A 7 13.24 -9.71 -1.03
C PRO A 7 12.53 -9.23 0.25
N VAL A 8 11.21 -9.47 0.33
CA VAL A 8 10.35 -8.98 1.41
C VAL A 8 10.85 -9.43 2.78
N LEU A 9 11.03 -10.74 2.99
CA LEU A 9 11.43 -11.27 4.30
C LEU A 9 12.80 -10.77 4.77
N LYS A 10 13.76 -10.55 3.83
CA LYS A 10 15.06 -9.97 4.16
C LYS A 10 14.92 -8.54 4.64
N LYS A 11 14.07 -7.75 3.97
CA LYS A 11 13.85 -6.35 4.31
C LYS A 11 13.06 -6.21 5.62
N CYS A 12 12.03 -7.03 5.83
CA CYS A 12 11.29 -7.07 7.09
C CYS A 12 12.22 -7.32 8.28
N ARG A 13 13.11 -8.31 8.21
CA ARG A 13 14.10 -8.57 9.26
C ARG A 13 15.06 -7.40 9.51
N THR A 14 15.44 -6.67 8.46
CA THR A 14 16.33 -5.51 8.59
C THR A 14 15.63 -4.33 9.27
N LEU A 15 14.34 -4.14 8.98
CA LEU A 15 13.55 -3.03 9.49
C LEU A 15 12.82 -3.35 10.79
N GLY A 16 12.79 -4.61 11.23
CA GLY A 16 12.03 -5.05 12.40
C GLY A 16 10.51 -5.01 12.16
N LEU A 17 10.06 -5.31 10.92
CA LEU A 17 8.65 -5.35 10.54
C LEU A 17 8.16 -6.79 10.50
N ASP A 18 6.90 -7.00 10.95
CA ASP A 18 6.23 -8.27 10.72
C ASP A 18 5.82 -8.38 9.23
N PRO A 19 6.14 -9.48 8.53
CA PRO A 19 5.71 -9.72 7.16
C PRO A 19 4.19 -9.69 6.95
N SER A 20 3.39 -10.00 7.96
CA SER A 20 1.92 -9.96 7.92
C SER A 20 1.36 -8.58 7.56
N ILE A 21 2.02 -7.50 7.98
CA ILE A 21 1.66 -6.10 7.63
C ILE A 21 1.66 -5.87 6.11
N LEU A 22 2.46 -6.66 5.40
CA LEU A 22 2.57 -6.61 3.93
C LEU A 22 1.67 -7.64 3.23
N GLY A 23 0.86 -8.39 4.00
CA GLY A 23 0.04 -9.48 3.49
C GLY A 23 0.85 -10.73 3.15
N VAL A 24 2.01 -10.95 3.78
CA VAL A 24 2.87 -12.12 3.56
C VAL A 24 2.86 -13.00 4.79
N ASN A 25 2.16 -14.14 4.71
CA ASN A 25 2.02 -15.09 5.84
C ASN A 25 3.27 -15.95 6.09
N LYS A 26 4.27 -15.89 5.21
CA LYS A 26 5.49 -16.67 5.32
C LYS A 26 6.44 -16.05 6.36
N LYS A 27 6.76 -16.80 7.39
CA LYS A 27 7.78 -16.41 8.38
C LYS A 27 9.19 -16.79 7.89
N SER A 28 10.17 -15.97 8.26
CA SER A 28 11.58 -16.27 7.98
C SER A 28 12.08 -17.35 8.95
N LYS A 29 12.73 -18.40 8.41
CA LYS A 29 13.44 -19.39 9.24
C LYS A 29 14.74 -18.85 9.84
N ARG A 30 15.25 -17.72 9.32
CA ARG A 30 16.47 -17.06 9.82
C ARG A 30 16.13 -16.06 10.90
N GLY A 31 16.88 -16.04 12.00
CA GLY A 31 16.76 -15.05 13.06
C GLY A 31 17.04 -13.61 12.62
N LEU A 32 16.99 -12.69 13.54
CA LEU A 32 17.40 -11.31 13.34
C LEU A 32 18.84 -11.25 12.83
N ARG A 33 19.19 -10.20 12.08
CA ARG A 33 20.58 -10.03 11.65
C ARG A 33 21.49 -9.84 12.86
N PRO A 34 22.75 -10.32 12.82
CA PRO A 34 23.70 -10.20 13.94
C PRO A 34 23.82 -8.77 14.51
N ASN A 35 23.72 -7.76 13.65
CA ASN A 35 23.83 -6.33 14.02
C ASN A 35 22.46 -5.68 14.32
N ALA A 36 21.37 -6.42 14.46
CA ALA A 36 20.05 -5.85 14.71
C ALA A 36 19.97 -5.15 16.09
N ASN A 37 20.78 -5.61 17.06
CA ASN A 37 20.82 -5.07 18.41
C ASN A 37 21.90 -4.00 18.63
N ARG A 38 22.64 -3.61 17.57
CA ARG A 38 23.62 -2.52 17.69
C ARG A 38 22.87 -1.22 18.04
N LYS A 39 23.36 -0.49 19.05
CA LYS A 39 22.84 0.83 19.40
C LYS A 39 22.85 1.72 18.16
N LEU A 40 21.70 2.23 17.79
CA LEU A 40 21.54 3.12 16.65
C LEU A 40 21.78 4.56 17.12
N THR A 41 22.36 5.38 16.25
CA THR A 41 22.37 6.83 16.40
C THR A 41 20.97 7.39 16.16
N ASP A 42 20.66 8.59 16.64
CA ASP A 42 19.37 9.25 16.44
C ASP A 42 19.04 9.35 14.94
N TYR A 43 20.01 9.71 14.10
CA TYR A 43 19.88 9.66 12.66
C TYR A 43 19.49 8.27 12.14
N GLY A 44 20.13 7.23 12.67
CA GLY A 44 19.84 5.85 12.28
C GLY A 44 18.41 5.41 12.63
N ILE A 45 17.87 5.89 13.76
CA ILE A 45 16.49 5.64 14.18
C ILE A 45 15.52 6.32 13.21
N GLN A 46 15.70 7.62 12.96
CA GLN A 46 14.87 8.39 12.03
C GLN A 46 14.90 7.81 10.60
N LEU A 47 16.09 7.44 10.13
CA LEU A 47 16.25 6.79 8.83
C LEU A 47 15.49 5.46 8.75
N ARG A 48 15.54 4.65 9.83
CA ARG A 48 14.82 3.37 9.90
C ARG A 48 13.30 3.57 9.81
N GLU A 49 12.75 4.53 10.53
CA GLU A 49 11.30 4.82 10.49
C GLU A 49 10.87 5.30 9.09
N LYS A 50 11.61 6.20 8.47
CA LYS A 50 11.38 6.59 7.07
C LYS A 50 11.40 5.38 6.14
N GLN A 51 12.37 4.49 6.28
CA GLN A 51 12.49 3.29 5.45
C GLN A 51 11.34 2.30 5.70
N LYS A 52 10.82 2.19 6.94
CA LYS A 52 9.64 1.38 7.25
C LYS A 52 8.42 1.88 6.48
N ALA A 53 8.09 3.16 6.62
CA ALA A 53 6.95 3.77 5.91
C ALA A 53 7.06 3.55 4.40
N ARG A 54 8.21 3.92 3.81
CA ARG A 54 8.46 3.73 2.38
C ARG A 54 8.27 2.28 1.91
N PHE A 55 8.75 1.32 2.69
CA PHE A 55 8.70 -0.09 2.35
C PHE A 55 7.29 -0.66 2.47
N VAL A 56 6.54 -0.28 3.51
CA VAL A 56 5.15 -0.72 3.71
C VAL A 56 4.27 -0.33 2.52
N TYR A 57 4.38 0.92 2.05
CA TYR A 57 3.61 1.40 0.88
C TYR A 57 4.25 1.03 -0.47
N GLY A 58 5.46 0.46 -0.48
CA GLY A 58 6.16 0.07 -1.70
C GLY A 58 6.50 1.24 -2.62
N VAL A 59 6.79 2.41 -2.06
CA VAL A 59 7.11 3.64 -2.80
C VAL A 59 8.64 3.78 -2.92
N MET A 60 9.11 4.25 -4.08
CA MET A 60 10.53 4.53 -4.31
C MET A 60 10.95 5.83 -3.63
N GLU A 61 12.25 5.97 -3.27
CA GLU A 61 12.78 7.11 -2.52
C GLU A 61 12.41 8.46 -3.15
N LYS A 62 12.66 8.61 -4.45
CA LYS A 62 12.36 9.84 -5.18
C LYS A 62 10.87 10.23 -5.14
N GLN A 63 9.98 9.23 -5.23
CA GLN A 63 8.54 9.47 -5.14
C GLN A 63 8.11 9.81 -3.71
N PHE A 64 8.68 9.13 -2.72
CA PHE A 64 8.42 9.39 -1.31
C PHE A 64 8.85 10.82 -0.93
N TYR A 65 10.03 11.24 -1.39
CA TYR A 65 10.54 12.58 -1.17
C TYR A 65 9.62 13.67 -1.77
N LYS A 66 9.11 13.47 -3.01
CA LYS A 66 8.14 14.39 -3.61
C LYS A 66 6.84 14.51 -2.79
N LEU A 67 6.36 13.40 -2.21
CA LEU A 67 5.19 13.44 -1.34
C LEU A 67 5.47 14.19 -0.04
N TYR A 68 6.67 14.06 0.50
CA TYR A 68 7.12 14.81 1.67
C TYR A 68 7.21 16.32 1.38
N GLU A 69 7.84 16.73 0.28
CA GLU A 69 7.90 18.13 -0.14
C GLU A 69 6.49 18.74 -0.30
N GLU A 70 5.57 17.98 -0.89
CA GLU A 70 4.19 18.44 -1.04
C GLU A 70 3.48 18.57 0.33
N ALA A 71 3.70 17.62 1.24
CA ALA A 71 3.15 17.68 2.59
C ALA A 71 3.68 18.88 3.39
N THR A 72 4.97 19.21 3.22
CA THR A 72 5.59 20.37 3.90
C THR A 72 5.03 21.71 3.43
N ARG A 73 4.53 21.78 2.19
CA ARG A 73 3.94 23.02 1.63
C ARG A 73 2.48 23.26 2.05
N LYS A 74 1.85 22.29 2.69
CA LYS A 74 0.45 22.38 3.12
C LYS A 74 0.35 22.67 4.61
N ASP A 75 -0.67 23.42 4.98
CA ASP A 75 -0.96 23.68 6.37
C ASP A 75 -1.36 22.40 7.10
N GLY A 76 -0.82 22.20 8.30
CA GLY A 76 -1.08 21.03 9.13
C GLY A 76 0.18 20.27 9.54
N VAL A 77 0.01 19.14 10.22
CA VAL A 77 1.11 18.28 10.65
C VAL A 77 1.65 17.50 9.45
N THR A 78 2.87 17.84 9.02
CA THR A 78 3.52 17.27 7.82
C THR A 78 3.51 15.73 7.81
N GLY A 79 3.74 15.09 8.97
CA GLY A 79 3.74 13.63 9.09
C GLY A 79 2.37 13.01 8.81
N GLU A 80 1.31 13.60 9.33
CA GLU A 80 -0.06 13.14 9.10
C GLU A 80 -0.48 13.32 7.64
N LEU A 81 -0.18 14.49 7.06
CA LEU A 81 -0.45 14.77 5.66
C LEU A 81 0.28 13.80 4.73
N LEU A 82 1.54 13.48 5.04
CA LEU A 82 2.31 12.50 4.28
C LEU A 82 1.66 11.11 4.34
N LEU A 83 1.21 10.67 5.52
CA LEU A 83 0.52 9.40 5.68
C LEU A 83 -0.82 9.39 4.96
N GLN A 84 -1.59 10.47 5.01
CA GLN A 84 -2.83 10.64 4.24
C GLN A 84 -2.57 10.53 2.74
N PHE A 85 -1.50 11.15 2.22
CA PHE A 85 -1.16 11.03 0.80
C PHE A 85 -0.81 9.59 0.40
N LEU A 86 -0.13 8.86 1.28
CA LEU A 86 0.21 7.45 1.06
C LEU A 86 -1.03 6.55 1.13
N GLU A 87 -1.95 6.79 2.08
CA GLU A 87 -3.20 6.04 2.21
C GLU A 87 -4.17 6.30 1.04
N ARG A 88 -4.25 7.54 0.53
CA ARG A 88 -5.10 7.90 -0.62
C ARG A 88 -4.59 7.42 -1.97
N ARG A 89 -3.44 6.76 -2.04
CA ARG A 89 -2.97 6.15 -3.30
C ARG A 89 -3.89 5.03 -3.74
N PHE A 90 -4.23 4.98 -5.02
CA PHE A 90 -5.17 4.01 -5.55
C PHE A 90 -4.73 2.57 -5.31
N ASP A 91 -3.44 2.25 -5.49
CA ASP A 91 -2.91 0.92 -5.18
C ASP A 91 -3.09 0.53 -3.70
N ASN A 92 -2.97 1.49 -2.78
CA ASN A 92 -3.18 1.24 -1.36
C ASN A 92 -4.67 1.14 -0.99
N VAL A 93 -5.53 1.98 -1.56
CA VAL A 93 -6.99 1.90 -1.36
C VAL A 93 -7.52 0.52 -1.77
N ILE A 94 -7.10 0.00 -2.94
CA ILE A 94 -7.48 -1.34 -3.40
C ILE A 94 -7.01 -2.45 -2.43
N TYR A 95 -5.83 -2.29 -1.85
CA TYR A 95 -5.36 -3.21 -0.81
C TYR A 95 -6.19 -3.11 0.47
N ARG A 96 -6.59 -1.90 0.88
CA ARG A 96 -7.45 -1.65 2.07
C ARG A 96 -8.88 -2.16 1.88
N LEU A 97 -9.40 -2.09 0.66
CA LEU A 97 -10.71 -2.66 0.29
C LEU A 97 -10.74 -4.20 0.29
N GLY A 98 -9.58 -4.86 0.45
CA GLY A 98 -9.53 -6.31 0.43
C GLY A 98 -9.56 -6.93 -0.97
N LEU A 99 -9.52 -6.15 -2.05
CA LEU A 99 -9.49 -6.67 -3.43
C LEU A 99 -8.14 -7.30 -3.81
N SER A 100 -7.19 -7.33 -2.90
CA SER A 100 -5.88 -7.97 -3.11
C SER A 100 -5.22 -8.36 -1.78
N ASN A 101 -4.42 -9.42 -1.79
CA ASN A 101 -3.72 -9.91 -0.59
C ASN A 101 -2.51 -9.04 -0.22
N THR A 102 -1.88 -8.41 -1.21
CA THR A 102 -0.69 -7.56 -1.01
C THR A 102 -0.79 -6.26 -1.79
N ARG A 103 -0.12 -5.19 -1.33
CA ARG A 103 -0.03 -3.93 -2.08
C ARG A 103 0.66 -4.09 -3.44
N ARG A 104 1.55 -5.08 -3.60
CA ARG A 104 2.18 -5.39 -4.89
C ARG A 104 1.17 -5.95 -5.88
N GLN A 105 0.29 -6.82 -5.41
CA GLN A 105 -0.81 -7.39 -6.20
C GLN A 105 -1.85 -6.32 -6.55
N ALA A 106 -2.24 -5.47 -5.58
CA ALA A 106 -3.11 -4.32 -5.83
C ALA A 106 -2.58 -3.43 -6.96
N ARG A 107 -1.28 -3.10 -6.90
CA ARG A 107 -0.62 -2.32 -7.95
C ARG A 107 -0.67 -3.00 -9.32
N GLN A 108 -0.56 -4.32 -9.37
CA GLN A 108 -0.68 -5.08 -10.62
C GLN A 108 -2.10 -5.02 -11.16
N ILE A 109 -3.11 -5.25 -10.32
CA ILE A 109 -4.54 -5.16 -10.68
C ILE A 109 -4.85 -3.78 -11.28
N VAL A 110 -4.43 -2.71 -10.61
CA VAL A 110 -4.60 -1.33 -11.11
C VAL A 110 -3.87 -1.13 -12.44
N SER A 111 -2.60 -1.52 -12.55
CA SER A 111 -1.80 -1.28 -13.76
C SER A 111 -2.33 -2.04 -14.97
N HIS A 112 -2.96 -3.19 -14.77
CA HIS A 112 -3.64 -3.95 -15.82
C HIS A 112 -5.00 -3.34 -16.19
N GLY A 113 -5.50 -2.37 -15.41
CA GLY A 113 -6.72 -1.63 -15.69
C GLY A 113 -7.99 -2.45 -15.50
N HIS A 114 -8.01 -3.25 -14.43
CA HIS A 114 -9.19 -4.03 -14.02
C HIS A 114 -10.22 -3.20 -13.24
N LEU A 115 -9.91 -1.95 -12.94
CA LEU A 115 -10.69 -1.08 -12.07
C LEU A 115 -11.08 0.22 -12.75
N GLU A 116 -12.16 0.79 -12.29
CA GLU A 116 -12.71 2.08 -12.73
C GLU A 116 -12.93 2.99 -11.52
N ILE A 117 -12.79 4.28 -11.74
CA ILE A 117 -13.16 5.34 -10.79
C ILE A 117 -14.18 6.24 -11.49
N ASN A 118 -15.36 6.38 -10.88
CA ASN A 118 -16.48 7.15 -11.43
C ASN A 118 -16.80 6.75 -12.89
N GLY A 119 -16.81 5.42 -13.17
CA GLY A 119 -17.09 4.85 -14.50
C GLY A 119 -15.97 5.01 -15.52
N ARG A 120 -14.79 5.54 -15.13
CA ARG A 120 -13.63 5.70 -16.03
C ARG A 120 -12.52 4.74 -15.64
N ARG A 121 -11.98 4.02 -16.61
CA ARG A 121 -10.83 3.13 -16.41
C ARG A 121 -9.60 3.92 -15.94
N VAL A 122 -9.02 3.49 -14.83
CA VAL A 122 -7.78 4.07 -14.27
C VAL A 122 -6.73 2.98 -14.13
N ASN A 123 -5.56 3.18 -14.79
CA ASN A 123 -4.42 2.25 -14.73
C ASN A 123 -3.19 2.84 -14.02
N ILE A 124 -3.36 3.99 -13.35
CA ILE A 124 -2.29 4.69 -12.66
C ILE A 124 -2.36 4.36 -11.17
N ALA A 125 -1.45 3.52 -10.66
CA ALA A 125 -1.40 3.10 -9.27
C ALA A 125 -1.14 4.24 -8.26
N SER A 126 -0.51 5.33 -8.71
CA SER A 126 -0.26 6.52 -7.90
C SER A 126 -1.39 7.55 -7.94
N TYR A 127 -2.48 7.28 -8.64
CA TYR A 127 -3.66 8.15 -8.61
C TYR A 127 -4.12 8.35 -7.17
N ARG A 128 -4.47 9.59 -6.81
CA ARG A 128 -4.97 9.92 -5.47
C ARG A 128 -6.49 9.95 -5.48
N VAL A 129 -7.07 8.99 -4.82
CA VAL A 129 -8.52 8.91 -4.63
C VAL A 129 -8.98 10.07 -3.77
N LYS A 130 -10.10 10.67 -4.15
CA LYS A 130 -10.76 11.76 -3.42
C LYS A 130 -11.94 11.20 -2.63
N GLN A 131 -12.35 11.93 -1.61
CA GLN A 131 -13.58 11.62 -0.89
C GLN A 131 -14.77 11.73 -1.86
N GLY A 132 -15.65 10.73 -1.84
CA GLY A 132 -16.80 10.64 -2.74
C GLY A 132 -16.54 9.93 -4.07
N ASP A 133 -15.27 9.56 -4.38
CA ASP A 133 -14.99 8.75 -5.57
C ASP A 133 -15.58 7.34 -5.42
N VAL A 134 -16.26 6.88 -6.45
CA VAL A 134 -16.81 5.52 -6.52
C VAL A 134 -15.84 4.63 -7.31
N ILE A 135 -15.34 3.58 -6.67
CA ILE A 135 -14.42 2.61 -7.26
C ILE A 135 -15.22 1.36 -7.61
N THR A 136 -15.12 0.89 -8.85
CA THR A 136 -15.80 -0.33 -9.32
C THR A 136 -14.84 -1.27 -10.00
N VAL A 137 -15.11 -2.57 -9.88
CA VAL A 137 -14.43 -3.61 -10.66
C VAL A 137 -15.10 -3.70 -12.02
N ARG A 138 -14.31 -3.69 -13.10
CA ARG A 138 -14.85 -3.82 -14.47
C ARG A 138 -15.55 -5.16 -14.65
N GLU A 139 -16.64 -5.18 -15.42
CA GLU A 139 -17.44 -6.37 -15.73
C GLU A 139 -16.56 -7.57 -16.15
N LYS A 140 -15.68 -7.35 -17.13
CA LYS A 140 -14.75 -8.37 -17.64
C LYS A 140 -13.74 -8.90 -16.61
N SER A 141 -13.67 -8.27 -15.44
CA SER A 141 -12.66 -8.57 -14.40
C SER A 141 -13.27 -9.07 -13.10
N LYS A 142 -14.61 -9.14 -13.01
CA LYS A 142 -15.33 -9.63 -11.80
C LYS A 142 -15.01 -11.08 -11.49
N ASP A 143 -14.75 -11.89 -12.52
CA ASP A 143 -14.48 -13.33 -12.39
C ASP A 143 -13.02 -13.68 -12.11
N LEU A 144 -12.14 -12.69 -11.94
CA LEU A 144 -10.76 -12.95 -11.61
C LEU A 144 -10.62 -13.65 -10.25
N ALA A 145 -10.07 -14.87 -10.26
CA ALA A 145 -9.85 -15.69 -9.06
C ALA A 145 -9.11 -14.91 -7.95
N ILE A 146 -8.14 -14.10 -8.33
CA ILE A 146 -7.34 -13.27 -7.42
C ILE A 146 -8.20 -12.30 -6.60
N ILE A 147 -9.25 -11.71 -7.21
CA ILE A 147 -10.16 -10.78 -6.54
C ILE A 147 -11.11 -11.55 -5.62
N LYS A 148 -11.69 -12.64 -6.12
CA LYS A 148 -12.61 -13.50 -5.35
C LYS A 148 -11.95 -14.09 -4.09
N GLU A 149 -10.71 -14.56 -4.21
CA GLU A 149 -9.96 -15.11 -3.06
C GLU A 149 -9.58 -14.04 -2.03
N ALA A 150 -9.37 -12.80 -2.46
CA ALA A 150 -8.90 -11.73 -1.58
C ALA A 150 -10.03 -11.13 -0.72
N ILE A 151 -11.25 -11.02 -1.25
CA ILE A 151 -12.41 -10.38 -0.60
C ILE A 151 -12.72 -11.04 0.76
N ASN A 152 -12.65 -12.35 0.85
CA ASN A 152 -13.02 -13.11 2.05
C ASN A 152 -12.00 -13.05 3.19
N GLN A 153 -10.88 -12.35 3.02
CA GLN A 153 -9.74 -12.42 3.96
C GLN A 153 -9.46 -11.15 4.77
N LYS A 154 -10.12 -10.03 4.49
CA LYS A 154 -9.78 -8.75 5.13
C LYS A 154 -10.98 -7.95 5.60
N SER A 155 -10.85 -7.33 6.77
CA SER A 155 -11.77 -6.30 7.23
C SER A 155 -11.48 -4.97 6.51
N VAL A 156 -12.54 -4.33 6.03
CA VAL A 156 -12.48 -3.00 5.41
C VAL A 156 -12.41 -1.94 6.51
N PRO A 157 -11.51 -0.94 6.43
CA PRO A 157 -11.46 0.16 7.38
C PRO A 157 -12.75 0.98 7.38
N GLY A 158 -13.15 1.53 8.54
CA GLY A 158 -14.41 2.26 8.71
C GLY A 158 -14.55 3.57 7.89
N TRP A 159 -13.49 4.05 7.25
CA TRP A 159 -13.52 5.20 6.34
C TRP A 159 -13.78 4.84 4.87
N LEU A 160 -13.91 3.53 4.57
CA LEU A 160 -14.29 3.00 3.27
C LEU A 160 -15.59 2.21 3.41
N SER A 161 -16.53 2.43 2.52
CA SER A 161 -17.71 1.58 2.35
C SER A 161 -17.49 0.64 1.17
N PHE A 162 -17.71 -0.65 1.35
CA PHE A 162 -17.54 -1.66 0.31
C PHE A 162 -18.79 -2.51 0.19
N ASP A 163 -19.35 -2.58 -1.01
CA ASP A 163 -20.44 -3.48 -1.37
C ASP A 163 -19.87 -4.70 -2.10
N GLU A 164 -19.89 -5.84 -1.43
CA GLU A 164 -19.35 -7.10 -1.97
C GLU A 164 -20.14 -7.61 -3.18
N ASN A 165 -21.45 -7.38 -3.23
CA ASN A 165 -22.31 -7.86 -4.32
C ASN A 165 -22.08 -7.06 -5.60
N ALA A 166 -22.00 -5.74 -5.47
CA ALA A 166 -21.76 -4.84 -6.59
C ALA A 166 -20.25 -4.75 -6.95
N LEU A 167 -19.34 -5.25 -6.08
CA LEU A 167 -17.89 -5.03 -6.17
C LEU A 167 -17.57 -3.55 -6.34
N SER A 168 -18.25 -2.71 -5.57
CA SER A 168 -18.12 -1.26 -5.58
C SER A 168 -17.75 -0.71 -4.21
N ALA A 169 -16.98 0.38 -4.18
CA ALA A 169 -16.54 1.04 -2.96
C ALA A 169 -16.67 2.56 -3.07
N LYS A 170 -16.93 3.20 -1.92
CA LYS A 170 -16.98 4.65 -1.79
C LYS A 170 -16.17 5.14 -0.59
#